data_9359c05ca9fbe247e280d817f5570167
#
_entry.id   9359c05ca9fbe247e280d817f5570167
#
_cell.length_a   1.000
_cell.length_b   1.000
_cell.length_c   1.000
_cell.angle_alpha   90.00
_cell.angle_beta   90.00
_cell.angle_gamma   90.00
#
_symmetry.space_group_name_H-M   'P 1'
#
loop_
_entity.id
_entity.type
_entity.pdbx_description
1 polymer ?
#
loop_
_entity_poly.entity_id
_entity_poly.type
_entity_poly.pdbx_seq_one_letter_code
_entity_poly.pdbx_strand_id
1 'polypeptide(L)'
;MGQGAAENEMVVKQDLKVVAEVRRFVRLVTGQWGMDDFVPCLVASELVTNALQHAESATSATGDDVILRLSRTEDDALWMEVQDAAYGLPHMLAADTTSETGRGLFIVDQYARCWGIRALADNVGKVVFAVLDRT
;
A
#
# COMPACT_ATOMS: atom_id res chain seq x y z
N MET A 1 12.56 -1.83 19.90
CA MET A 1 12.06 -2.13 19.52
C MET A 1 10.76 -2.05 19.47
N GLY A 2 10.05 -1.89 19.88
CA GLY A 2 8.66 -1.79 19.99
C GLY A 2 7.85 -1.52 18.76
N GLN A 3 8.50 -1.33 17.68
CA GLN A 3 7.73 -1.00 16.55
C GLN A 3 6.86 -2.14 16.14
N GLY A 4 7.23 -3.35 16.37
CA GLY A 4 6.42 -4.46 15.95
C GLY A 4 5.07 -4.48 16.64
N ALA A 5 5.00 -3.92 17.82
CA ALA A 5 3.77 -3.99 18.59
C ALA A 5 2.64 -3.16 17.99
N ALA A 6 2.98 -2.20 17.16
CA ALA A 6 1.97 -1.34 16.58
C ALA A 6 1.57 -1.76 15.18
N GLU A 7 2.09 -2.87 14.74
CA GLU A 7 1.86 -3.27 13.36
C GLU A 7 0.50 -3.91 13.19
N ASN A 8 -0.23 -3.46 12.19
CA ASN A 8 -1.51 -4.02 11.83
C ASN A 8 -1.46 -4.47 10.39
N GLU A 9 -2.05 -5.62 10.12
CA GLU A 9 -1.86 -6.26 8.84
C GLU A 9 -3.15 -6.84 8.32
N MET A 10 -3.35 -6.74 7.01
CA MET A 10 -4.52 -7.29 6.36
C MET A 10 -4.09 -7.99 5.10
N VAL A 11 -4.55 -9.22 4.91
CA VAL A 11 -4.36 -9.94 3.65
C VAL A 11 -5.46 -9.50 2.70
N VAL A 12 -5.07 -9.04 1.53
CA VAL A 12 -5.99 -8.45 0.57
C VAL A 12 -6.20 -9.42 -0.58
N LYS A 13 -7.45 -9.71 -0.87
CA LYS A 13 -7.79 -10.61 -1.96
C LYS A 13 -8.54 -9.86 -3.04
N GLN A 14 -8.35 -10.32 -4.28
CA GLN A 14 -8.98 -9.70 -5.41
C GLN A 14 -10.46 -10.07 -5.44
N ASP A 15 -11.32 -9.17 -5.05
CA ASP A 15 -12.76 -9.38 -5.19
C ASP A 15 -13.46 -8.03 -5.27
N LEU A 16 -14.76 -8.06 -5.49
CA LEU A 16 -15.52 -6.85 -5.73
C LEU A 16 -15.61 -5.95 -4.50
N LYS A 17 -15.35 -6.49 -3.32
CA LYS A 17 -15.47 -5.72 -2.08
C LYS A 17 -14.14 -5.23 -1.56
N VAL A 18 -13.07 -5.40 -2.33
CA VAL A 18 -11.73 -5.17 -1.81
C VAL A 18 -11.54 -3.74 -1.33
N VAL A 19 -12.02 -2.76 -2.08
CA VAL A 19 -11.81 -1.37 -1.69
C VAL A 19 -12.55 -1.06 -0.39
N ALA A 20 -13.78 -1.55 -0.27
CA ALA A 20 -14.55 -1.32 0.95
C ALA A 20 -13.90 -1.97 2.16
N GLU A 21 -13.35 -3.17 1.97
CA GLU A 21 -12.68 -3.88 3.06
C GLU A 21 -11.40 -3.18 3.48
N VAL A 22 -10.64 -2.68 2.50
CA VAL A 22 -9.42 -1.93 2.79
C VAL A 22 -9.76 -0.67 3.58
N ARG A 23 -10.77 0.06 3.16
CA ARG A 23 -11.16 1.27 3.87
C ARG A 23 -11.61 0.98 5.29
N ARG A 24 -12.35 -0.10 5.48
CA ARG A 24 -12.78 -0.47 6.83
C ARG A 24 -11.58 -0.74 7.73
N PHE A 25 -10.62 -1.48 7.21
CA PHE A 25 -9.42 -1.80 7.98
C PHE A 25 -8.66 -0.53 8.35
N VAL A 26 -8.46 0.36 7.37
CA VAL A 26 -7.74 1.61 7.61
C VAL A 26 -8.48 2.46 8.64
N ARG A 27 -9.79 2.54 8.56
CA ARG A 27 -10.57 3.32 9.54
C ARG A 27 -10.45 2.78 10.94
N LEU A 28 -10.44 1.45 11.06
CA LEU A 28 -10.28 0.86 12.38
C LEU A 28 -8.94 1.21 12.98
N VAL A 29 -7.89 1.11 12.19
CA VAL A 29 -6.54 1.36 12.70
C VAL A 29 -6.34 2.84 13.01
N THR A 30 -6.69 3.71 12.07
CA THR A 30 -6.51 5.15 12.30
C THR A 30 -7.39 5.64 13.43
N GLY A 31 -8.57 5.06 13.58
CA GLY A 31 -9.45 5.43 14.68
C GLY A 31 -8.85 5.11 16.03
N GLN A 32 -8.14 3.98 16.14
CA GLN A 32 -7.45 3.64 17.38
C GLN A 32 -6.37 4.65 17.71
N TRP A 33 -5.79 5.28 16.71
CA TRP A 33 -4.70 6.21 16.90
C TRP A 33 -5.18 7.67 16.90
N GLY A 34 -6.48 7.89 16.75
CA GLY A 34 -7.02 9.24 16.73
C GLY A 34 -6.63 10.04 15.50
N MET A 35 -6.39 9.35 14.38
CA MET A 35 -6.01 10.01 13.15
C MET A 35 -7.20 10.13 12.21
N ASP A 36 -7.22 11.20 11.42
CA ASP A 36 -8.20 11.33 10.36
C ASP A 36 -7.97 10.26 9.31
N ASP A 37 -9.04 9.71 8.75
CA ASP A 37 -8.93 8.57 7.86
C ASP A 37 -9.04 8.92 6.38
N PHE A 38 -9.29 10.17 6.02
CA PHE A 38 -9.54 10.50 4.62
C PHE A 38 -8.33 10.20 3.73
N VAL A 39 -7.19 10.79 4.05
CA VAL A 39 -5.99 10.58 3.26
C VAL A 39 -5.49 9.13 3.39
N PRO A 40 -5.45 8.55 4.59
CA PRO A 40 -5.06 7.14 4.67
C PRO A 40 -5.92 6.20 3.83
N CYS A 41 -7.23 6.40 3.81
CA CYS A 41 -8.09 5.55 2.98
C CYS A 41 -7.82 5.75 1.51
N LEU A 42 -7.62 7.00 1.10
CA LEU A 42 -7.33 7.29 -0.30
C LEU A 42 -6.03 6.64 -0.74
N VAL A 43 -4.97 6.83 0.03
CA VAL A 43 -3.66 6.29 -0.34
C VAL A 43 -3.68 4.76 -0.31
N ALA A 44 -4.30 4.17 0.71
CA ALA A 44 -4.36 2.73 0.79
C ALA A 44 -5.10 2.14 -0.40
N SER A 45 -6.21 2.76 -0.80
CA SER A 45 -6.97 2.29 -1.94
C SER A 45 -6.12 2.30 -3.21
N GLU A 46 -5.34 3.37 -3.40
CA GLU A 46 -4.51 3.47 -4.59
C GLU A 46 -3.37 2.45 -4.58
N LEU A 47 -2.72 2.29 -3.44
CA LEU A 47 -1.62 1.34 -3.36
C LEU A 47 -2.10 -0.10 -3.53
N VAL A 48 -3.22 -0.44 -2.93
CA VAL A 48 -3.75 -1.79 -3.04
C VAL A 48 -4.22 -2.06 -4.47
N THR A 49 -4.92 -1.11 -5.08
CA THR A 49 -5.38 -1.28 -6.45
C THR A 49 -4.20 -1.49 -7.39
N ASN A 50 -3.12 -0.71 -7.22
CA ASN A 50 -1.92 -0.89 -8.00
C ASN A 50 -1.35 -2.28 -7.82
N ALA A 51 -1.24 -2.74 -6.57
CA ALA A 51 -0.67 -4.05 -6.30
C ALA A 51 -1.49 -5.17 -6.93
N LEU A 52 -2.81 -5.06 -6.85
CA LEU A 52 -3.68 -6.07 -7.42
C LEU A 52 -3.60 -6.08 -8.94
N GLN A 53 -3.48 -4.92 -9.56
CA GLN A 53 -3.32 -4.85 -11.01
C GLN A 53 -2.02 -5.50 -11.45
N HIS A 54 -0.94 -5.26 -10.72
CA HIS A 54 0.34 -5.86 -11.05
C HIS A 54 0.33 -7.36 -10.82
N ALA A 55 -0.29 -7.82 -9.75
CA ALA A 55 -0.38 -9.24 -9.47
C ALA A 55 -1.19 -9.94 -10.56
N GLU A 56 -2.22 -9.27 -11.04
CA GLU A 56 -3.08 -9.85 -12.08
C GLU A 56 -2.35 -9.97 -13.40
N SER A 57 -1.52 -8.99 -13.74
CA SER A 57 -0.81 -9.02 -15.01
C SER A 57 0.45 -9.87 -14.95
N ALA A 58 0.90 -10.24 -13.76
CA ALA A 58 2.05 -11.11 -13.64
C ALA A 58 1.64 -12.53 -13.97
N THR A 59 2.52 -13.23 -14.64
CA THR A 59 2.23 -14.62 -14.97
C THR A 59 2.51 -15.55 -13.81
N SER A 60 2.84 -15.00 -12.68
CA SER A 60 3.10 -15.81 -11.52
C SER A 60 1.83 -16.53 -11.12
N ALA A 61 1.90 -17.82 -11.08
CA ALA A 61 0.76 -18.62 -10.71
C ALA A 61 0.79 -18.99 -9.23
N THR A 62 1.59 -18.31 -8.48
CA THR A 62 1.79 -18.71 -7.09
C THR A 62 0.58 -18.39 -6.22
N GLY A 63 -0.25 -17.48 -6.65
CA GLY A 63 -1.40 -17.10 -5.83
C GLY A 63 -1.01 -16.39 -4.56
N ASP A 64 0.17 -15.81 -4.53
CA ASP A 64 0.62 -15.10 -3.35
C ASP A 64 -0.26 -13.89 -3.09
N ASP A 65 -0.47 -13.63 -1.84
CA ASP A 65 -1.40 -12.59 -1.43
C ASP A 65 -0.75 -11.23 -1.46
N VAL A 66 -1.59 -10.21 -1.60
CA VAL A 66 -1.20 -8.84 -1.37
C VAL A 66 -1.43 -8.56 0.12
N ILE A 67 -0.49 -7.90 0.76
CA ILE A 67 -0.56 -7.65 2.19
C ILE A 67 -0.45 -6.15 2.43
N LEU A 68 -1.41 -5.60 3.15
CA LEU A 68 -1.41 -4.21 3.57
C LEU A 68 -1.01 -4.14 5.03
N ARG A 69 -0.01 -3.33 5.36
CA ARG A 69 0.45 -3.16 6.74
C ARG A 69 0.42 -1.70 7.12
N LEU A 70 0.00 -1.45 8.34
CA LEU A 70 -0.06 -0.11 8.90
C LEU A 70 0.67 -0.10 10.23
N SER A 71 1.53 0.89 10.42
CA SER A 71 2.22 1.07 11.70
C SER A 71 2.44 2.55 11.93
N ARG A 72 2.88 2.89 13.11
CA ARG A 72 3.15 4.29 13.45
C ARG A 72 4.66 4.51 13.49
N THR A 73 5.07 5.66 12.99
CA THR A 73 6.47 6.04 13.08
C THR A 73 6.74 6.66 14.45
N GLU A 74 8.01 6.91 14.71
CA GLU A 74 8.38 7.52 16.00
C GLU A 74 7.81 8.91 16.16
N ASP A 75 7.64 9.64 15.06
CA ASP A 75 7.08 10.98 15.12
C ASP A 75 5.57 10.98 14.89
N ASP A 76 4.94 9.83 15.14
CA ASP A 76 3.49 9.71 15.15
C ASP A 76 2.83 9.87 13.78
N ALA A 77 3.57 9.62 12.73
CA ALA A 77 2.99 9.56 11.39
C ALA A 77 2.55 8.13 11.10
N LEU A 78 1.82 7.95 10.02
CA LEU A 78 1.36 6.64 9.60
C LEU A 78 2.32 6.08 8.56
N TRP A 79 2.86 4.90 8.84
CA TRP A 79 3.65 4.14 7.88
C TRP A 79 2.74 3.10 7.24
N MET A 80 2.57 3.21 5.94
CA MET A 80 1.69 2.31 5.21
C MET A 80 2.53 1.57 4.17
N GLU A 81 2.36 0.26 4.08
CA GLU A 81 3.06 -0.47 3.03
C GLU A 81 2.17 -1.56 2.47
N VAL A 82 2.37 -1.83 1.18
CA VAL A 82 1.64 -2.87 0.47
C VAL A 82 2.68 -3.77 -0.18
N GLN A 83 2.61 -5.04 0.15
CA GLN A 83 3.53 -6.04 -0.37
C GLN A 83 2.80 -6.91 -1.38
N ASP A 84 3.45 -7.18 -2.51
CA ASP A 84 2.91 -8.14 -3.46
C ASP A 84 4.03 -9.03 -3.95
N ALA A 85 3.66 -10.08 -4.69
CA ALA A 85 4.61 -11.08 -5.16
C ALA A 85 4.96 -10.93 -6.63
N ALA A 86 4.62 -9.80 -7.24
CA ALA A 86 4.92 -9.60 -8.65
C ALA A 86 6.42 -9.44 -8.85
N TYR A 87 6.93 -10.08 -9.89
CA TYR A 87 8.35 -10.04 -10.17
C TYR A 87 8.75 -8.71 -10.76
N GLY A 88 9.97 -8.29 -10.44
CA GLY A 88 10.56 -7.13 -11.05
C GLY A 88 9.97 -5.83 -10.51
N LEU A 89 10.64 -4.75 -10.82
CA LEU A 89 10.13 -3.45 -10.45
C LEU A 89 9.03 -3.06 -11.43
N PRO A 90 7.99 -2.46 -10.92
CA PRO A 90 6.88 -2.09 -11.78
C PRO A 90 7.28 -1.02 -12.78
N HIS A 91 6.69 -1.12 -13.95
CA HIS A 91 6.92 -0.12 -14.98
C HIS A 91 6.31 1.21 -14.61
N MET A 92 5.55 1.26 -13.56
CA MET A 92 4.97 2.52 -13.12
C MET A 92 6.03 3.57 -12.86
N LEU A 93 7.25 3.16 -12.58
CA LEU A 93 8.33 4.12 -12.40
C LEU A 93 8.72 4.78 -13.71
N ALA A 94 8.33 4.23 -14.83
CA ALA A 94 8.62 4.83 -16.11
C ALA A 94 7.72 6.00 -16.41
N ALA A 95 6.88 6.37 -15.50
CA ALA A 95 6.08 7.57 -15.64
C ALA A 95 5.15 7.57 -16.82
N ASP A 96 4.50 6.47 -17.07
CA ASP A 96 3.47 6.46 -18.07
C ASP A 96 2.21 7.07 -17.44
N THR A 97 2.09 8.36 -17.58
CA THR A 97 1.02 9.08 -16.91
C THR A 97 -0.34 8.85 -17.55
N THR A 98 -0.38 8.14 -18.65
CA THR A 98 -1.67 7.85 -19.27
C THR A 98 -2.34 6.64 -18.67
N SER A 99 -1.62 5.84 -17.90
CA SER A 99 -2.20 4.65 -17.30
C SER A 99 -2.82 4.99 -15.96
N GLU A 100 -3.74 4.16 -15.51
CA GLU A 100 -4.31 4.34 -14.18
C GLU A 100 -3.28 4.16 -13.10
N THR A 101 -2.32 3.28 -13.35
CA THR A 101 -1.24 3.06 -12.40
C THR A 101 -0.46 4.35 -12.16
N GLY A 102 -0.15 5.07 -13.24
CA GLY A 102 0.56 6.32 -13.09
C GLY A 102 -0.23 7.35 -12.31
N ARG A 103 -1.54 7.38 -12.51
CA ARG A 103 -2.37 8.31 -11.77
C ARG A 103 -2.43 7.97 -10.30
N GLY A 104 -2.48 6.68 -9.97
CA GLY A 104 -2.50 6.27 -8.58
C GLY A 104 -1.26 6.73 -7.84
N LEU A 105 -0.09 6.55 -8.45
CA LEU A 105 1.14 6.99 -7.82
C LEU A 105 1.21 8.51 -7.73
N PHE A 106 0.63 9.21 -8.69
CA PHE A 106 0.58 10.66 -8.61
C PHE A 106 -0.20 11.10 -7.36
N ILE A 107 -1.31 10.42 -7.07
CA ILE A 107 -2.08 10.72 -5.87
C ILE A 107 -1.25 10.46 -4.62
N VAL A 108 -0.55 9.33 -4.59
CA VAL A 108 0.29 9.01 -3.45
C VAL A 108 1.37 10.09 -3.26
N ASP A 109 2.01 10.48 -4.36
CA ASP A 109 3.05 11.49 -4.30
C ASP A 109 2.51 12.83 -3.77
N GLN A 110 1.27 13.12 -4.10
CA GLN A 110 0.68 14.38 -3.70
C GLN A 110 0.38 14.44 -2.20
N TYR A 111 0.01 13.32 -1.60
CA TYR A 111 -0.44 13.30 -0.22
C TYR A 111 0.58 12.75 0.77
N ALA A 112 1.55 11.98 0.31
CA ALA A 112 2.51 11.36 1.22
C ALA A 112 3.68 12.29 1.50
N ARG A 113 4.19 12.22 2.73
CA ARG A 113 5.43 12.91 3.07
C ARG A 113 6.56 12.36 2.22
N CYS A 114 6.58 11.05 2.07
CA CYS A 114 7.52 10.37 1.19
C CYS A 114 6.94 9.01 0.86
N TRP A 115 7.41 8.42 -0.22
CA TRP A 115 6.99 7.09 -0.61
C TRP A 115 8.09 6.47 -1.45
N GLY A 116 8.06 5.17 -1.60
CA GLY A 116 9.09 4.49 -2.37
C GLY A 116 8.70 3.05 -2.63
N ILE A 117 9.56 2.38 -3.38
CA ILE A 117 9.37 0.99 -3.75
C ILE A 117 10.65 0.24 -3.41
N ARG A 118 10.49 -0.92 -2.77
CA ARG A 118 11.62 -1.72 -2.38
C ARG A 118 11.40 -3.14 -2.90
N ALA A 119 12.38 -3.66 -3.62
CA ALA A 119 12.32 -5.05 -4.08
C ALA A 119 12.63 -5.97 -2.91
N LEU A 120 11.91 -7.08 -2.86
CA LEU A 120 12.21 -8.09 -1.86
C LEU A 120 13.39 -8.94 -2.33
N ALA A 121 14.02 -9.63 -1.38
CA ALA A 121 15.17 -10.47 -1.68
C ALA A 121 14.80 -11.49 -2.73
N ASP A 122 15.73 -11.78 -3.63
CA ASP A 122 15.56 -12.79 -4.67
C ASP A 122 14.43 -12.50 -5.63
N ASN A 123 14.02 -11.23 -5.71
CA ASN A 123 12.98 -10.81 -6.65
C ASN A 123 11.68 -11.56 -6.45
N VAL A 124 11.36 -11.92 -5.24
CA VAL A 124 10.12 -12.64 -4.98
C VAL A 124 8.94 -11.70 -4.74
N GLY A 125 9.13 -10.42 -5.00
CA GLY A 125 8.06 -9.46 -4.84
C GLY A 125 8.59 -8.09 -4.53
N LYS A 126 7.69 -7.19 -4.16
CA LYS A 126 8.08 -5.83 -3.82
C LYS A 126 7.18 -5.27 -2.74
N VAL A 127 7.65 -4.20 -2.13
CA VAL A 127 6.89 -3.44 -1.14
C VAL A 127 6.85 -2.00 -1.60
N VAL A 128 5.66 -1.45 -1.70
CA VAL A 128 5.48 -0.02 -1.92
C VAL A 128 5.08 0.58 -0.58
N PHE A 129 5.77 1.62 -0.15
CA PHE A 129 5.46 2.23 1.14
C PHE A 129 5.19 3.71 0.99
N ALA A 130 4.44 4.24 1.93
CA ALA A 130 4.15 5.67 1.99
C ALA A 130 4.09 6.09 3.45
N VAL A 131 4.58 7.28 3.73
CA VAL A 131 4.50 7.86 5.06
C VAL A 131 3.55 9.04 5.00
N LEU A 132 2.52 8.99 5.83
CA LEU A 132 1.47 10.01 5.83
C LEU A 132 1.53 10.77 7.15
N ASP A 133 1.60 12.08 7.05
CA ASP A 133 1.61 12.90 8.25
C ASP A 133 0.26 12.86 8.92
N ARG A 134 0.30 12.96 10.23
CA ARG A 134 -0.93 13.03 11.00
C ARG A 134 -1.55 14.41 10.78
N THR A 135 -2.84 14.44 10.53
CA THR A 135 -3.54 15.73 10.37
C THR A 135 -4.77 15.79 11.23
#